data_792197831484ab5946d5e559e74e0fa4
#
_entry.id   792197831484ab5946d5e559e74e0fa4
#
_cell.length_a   1.000
_cell.length_b   1.000
_cell.length_c   1.000
_cell.angle_alpha   90.00
_cell.angle_beta   90.00
_cell.angle_gamma   90.00
#
_symmetry.space_group_name_H-M   'P 1'
#
loop_
_entity.id
_entity.type
_entity.pdbx_description
1 polymer ?
#
loop_
_entity_poly.entity_id
_entity_poly.type
_entity_poly.pdbx_seq_one_letter_code
_entity_poly.pdbx_strand_id
1 'polypeptide(L)'
;VNGTFVAALRKILLPIAFAYQPELILVSAGYDIYYKDPLGSMRVTPEGFAAMTRILMDIADECCGGKMVAVLEGGYHLGALGASAAAHIRVLMED
;
A
#
# COMPACT_ATOMS: atom_id res chain seq x y z
N VAL A 1 -10.54 -10.38 1.84
CA VAL A 1 -10.41 -8.95 2.13
C VAL A 1 -9.23 -8.34 1.39
N ASN A 2 -8.09 -9.05 1.28
CA ASN A 2 -6.99 -8.59 0.43
C ASN A 2 -7.47 -8.34 -1.01
N GLY A 3 -8.25 -9.27 -1.56
CA GLY A 3 -8.76 -9.14 -2.92
C GLY A 3 -9.63 -7.90 -3.11
N THR A 4 -10.40 -7.52 -2.09
CA THR A 4 -11.24 -6.31 -2.14
C THR A 4 -10.39 -5.06 -2.25
N PHE A 5 -9.37 -4.93 -1.41
CA PHE A 5 -8.47 -3.77 -1.44
C PHE A 5 -7.67 -3.71 -2.73
N VAL A 6 -7.10 -4.84 -3.17
CA VAL A 6 -6.34 -4.90 -4.41
C VAL A 6 -7.22 -4.57 -5.61
N ALA A 7 -8.45 -5.10 -5.64
CA ALA A 7 -9.40 -4.80 -6.72
C ALA A 7 -9.77 -3.31 -6.74
N ALA A 8 -9.98 -2.69 -5.57
CA ALA A 8 -10.28 -1.26 -5.49
C ALA A 8 -9.14 -0.43 -6.06
N LEU A 9 -7.89 -0.75 -5.71
CA LEU A 9 -6.73 -0.05 -6.25
C LEU A 9 -6.62 -0.22 -7.77
N ARG A 10 -6.82 -1.43 -8.28
CA ARG A 10 -6.70 -1.70 -9.72
C ARG A 10 -7.85 -1.10 -10.53
N LYS A 11 -9.08 -1.20 -10.03
CA LYS A 11 -10.27 -0.80 -10.81
C LYS A 11 -10.59 0.68 -10.71
N ILE A 12 -10.24 1.31 -9.59
CA ILE A 12 -10.59 2.70 -9.31
C ILE A 12 -9.36 3.59 -9.33
N LEU A 13 -8.38 3.32 -8.46
CA LEU A 13 -7.23 4.19 -8.31
C LEU A 13 -6.32 4.22 -9.53
N LEU A 14 -6.01 3.05 -10.10
CA LEU A 14 -5.07 2.95 -11.20
C LEU A 14 -5.51 3.76 -12.44
N PRO A 15 -6.76 3.63 -12.91
CA PRO A 15 -7.22 4.46 -14.03
C PRO A 15 -7.24 5.96 -13.73
N ILE A 16 -7.62 6.34 -12.50
CA ILE A 16 -7.63 7.75 -12.09
C ILE A 16 -6.20 8.31 -12.07
N ALA A 17 -5.25 7.55 -11.52
CA ALA A 17 -3.86 7.98 -11.45
C ALA A 17 -3.26 8.15 -12.84
N PHE A 18 -3.53 7.23 -13.75
CA PHE A 18 -3.03 7.34 -15.13
C PHE A 18 -3.65 8.52 -15.89
N ALA A 19 -4.91 8.83 -15.64
CA ALA A 19 -5.57 10.01 -16.22
C ALA A 19 -5.01 11.32 -15.65
N TYR A 20 -4.74 11.33 -14.34
CA TYR A 20 -4.24 12.50 -13.65
C TYR A 20 -2.77 12.79 -13.94
N GLN A 21 -1.94 11.76 -14.12
CA GLN A 21 -0.49 11.85 -14.32
C GLN A 21 0.22 12.59 -13.18
N PRO A 22 0.23 12.03 -11.97
CA PRO A 22 0.91 12.66 -10.84
C PRO A 22 2.42 12.76 -11.06
N GLU A 23 3.04 13.78 -10.51
CA GLU A 23 4.50 13.99 -10.58
C GLU A 23 5.22 13.37 -9.37
N LEU A 24 4.49 13.05 -8.32
CA LEU A 24 4.99 12.43 -7.08
C LEU A 24 3.85 11.67 -6.42
N ILE A 25 4.15 10.48 -5.90
CA ILE A 25 3.20 9.68 -5.12
C ILE A 25 3.56 9.82 -3.64
N LEU A 26 2.61 10.27 -2.83
CA LEU A 26 2.75 10.27 -1.37
C LEU A 26 1.82 9.20 -0.80
N VAL A 27 2.38 8.31 0.02
CA VAL A 27 1.65 7.20 0.63
C VAL A 27 1.57 7.40 2.14
N SER A 28 0.34 7.51 2.66
CA SER A 28 0.09 7.42 4.09
C SER A 28 -0.04 5.94 4.44
N ALA A 29 1.04 5.36 4.98
CA ALA A 29 1.10 3.93 5.25
C ALA A 29 0.53 3.63 6.63
N GLY A 30 -0.75 3.30 6.68
CA GLY A 30 -1.44 2.86 7.90
C GLY A 30 -1.65 1.36 7.89
N TYR A 31 -1.34 0.69 9.00
CA TYR A 31 -1.47 -0.76 9.15
C TYR A 31 -2.63 -1.15 10.08
N ASP A 32 -3.50 -0.22 10.38
CA ASP A 32 -4.69 -0.43 11.19
C ASP A 32 -5.78 -1.26 10.50
N ILE A 33 -5.61 -1.53 9.20
CA ILE A 33 -6.47 -2.45 8.45
C ILE A 33 -5.99 -3.91 8.52
N TYR A 34 -4.93 -4.20 9.26
CA TYR A 34 -4.44 -5.55 9.45
C TYR A 34 -5.49 -6.40 10.17
N TYR A 35 -5.63 -7.68 9.78
CA TYR A 35 -6.71 -8.54 10.25
C TYR A 35 -6.68 -8.83 11.76
N LYS A 36 -5.55 -8.64 12.44
CA LYS A 36 -5.40 -8.80 13.89
C LYS A 36 -5.25 -7.48 14.65
N ASP A 37 -5.37 -6.34 13.97
CA ASP A 37 -5.25 -5.06 14.65
C ASP A 37 -6.42 -4.87 15.62
N PRO A 38 -6.15 -4.53 16.90
CA PRO A 38 -7.21 -4.45 17.91
C PRO A 38 -8.18 -3.30 17.70
N LEU A 39 -7.81 -2.27 16.94
CA LEU A 39 -8.69 -1.11 16.69
C LEU A 39 -9.27 -1.13 15.28
N GLY A 40 -8.75 -1.96 14.40
CA GLY A 40 -9.25 -2.09 13.04
C GLY A 40 -10.16 -3.29 12.90
N SER A 41 -11.11 -3.23 11.97
CA SER A 41 -12.01 -4.34 11.65
C SER A 41 -11.74 -4.96 10.29
N MET A 42 -10.83 -4.40 9.52
CA MET A 42 -10.47 -4.90 8.20
C MET A 42 -9.40 -5.98 8.29
N ARG A 43 -9.43 -6.94 7.36
CA ARG A 43 -8.62 -8.16 7.46
C ARG A 43 -7.59 -8.25 6.34
N VAL A 44 -6.67 -7.32 6.34
CA VAL A 44 -5.57 -7.32 5.37
C VAL A 44 -4.35 -8.00 5.98
N THR A 45 -3.71 -8.87 5.21
CA THR A 45 -2.50 -9.59 5.62
C THR A 45 -1.24 -8.85 5.14
N PRO A 46 -0.03 -9.22 5.63
CA PRO A 46 1.21 -8.65 5.07
C PRO A 46 1.34 -8.84 3.56
N GLU A 47 0.87 -9.97 3.02
CA GLU A 47 0.87 -10.22 1.57
C GLU A 47 -0.06 -9.23 0.84
N GLY A 48 -1.17 -8.87 1.46
CA GLY A 48 -2.08 -7.85 0.93
C GLY A 48 -1.42 -6.47 0.89
N PHE A 49 -0.71 -6.11 1.94
CA PHE A 49 0.06 -4.85 1.96
C PHE A 49 1.13 -4.85 0.88
N ALA A 50 1.83 -5.96 0.68
CA ALA A 50 2.82 -6.09 -0.39
C ALA A 50 2.19 -5.91 -1.78
N ALA A 51 1.03 -6.53 -2.01
CA ALA A 51 0.32 -6.41 -3.29
C ALA A 51 -0.13 -4.97 -3.56
N MET A 52 -0.65 -4.28 -2.54
CA MET A 52 -1.04 -2.87 -2.67
C MET A 52 0.17 -1.98 -2.95
N THR A 53 1.29 -2.24 -2.29
CA THR A 53 2.53 -1.50 -2.50
C THR A 53 3.03 -1.65 -3.94
N ARG A 54 2.95 -2.85 -4.51
CA ARG A 54 3.34 -3.09 -5.91
C ARG A 54 2.52 -2.27 -6.88
N ILE A 55 1.21 -2.17 -6.63
CA ILE A 55 0.33 -1.35 -7.47
C ILE A 55 0.74 0.12 -7.42
N LEU A 56 1.05 0.63 -6.21
CA LEU A 56 1.50 2.01 -6.05
C LEU A 56 2.83 2.26 -6.74
N MET A 57 3.76 1.31 -6.67
CA MET A 57 5.04 1.39 -7.37
C MET A 57 4.87 1.37 -8.89
N ASP A 58 3.94 0.57 -9.40
CA ASP A 58 3.64 0.55 -10.84
C ASP A 58 3.11 1.92 -11.30
N ILE A 59 2.23 2.54 -10.51
CA ILE A 59 1.75 3.89 -10.80
C ILE A 59 2.91 4.88 -10.79
N ALA A 60 3.77 4.82 -9.79
CA ALA A 60 4.91 5.72 -9.68
C ALA A 60 5.86 5.57 -10.88
N ASP A 61 6.15 4.34 -11.28
CA ASP A 61 7.03 4.07 -12.42
C ASP A 61 6.45 4.62 -13.72
N GLU A 62 5.16 4.42 -13.96
CA GLU A 62 4.50 4.87 -15.19
C GLU A 62 4.26 6.37 -15.22
N CYS A 63 3.96 7.00 -14.08
CA CYS A 63 3.53 8.39 -14.03
C CYS A 63 4.62 9.38 -13.66
N CYS A 64 5.56 8.99 -12.78
CA CYS A 64 6.50 9.95 -12.21
C CYS A 64 7.93 9.40 -12.02
N GLY A 65 8.32 8.45 -12.85
CA GLY A 65 9.70 7.94 -12.84
C GLY A 65 10.11 7.26 -11.54
N GLY A 66 9.17 6.62 -10.85
CA GLY A 66 9.41 5.91 -9.60
C GLY A 66 9.44 6.80 -8.36
N LYS A 67 9.05 8.05 -8.46
CA LYS A 67 9.08 8.99 -7.33
C LYS A 67 7.93 8.72 -6.38
N MET A 68 8.22 8.10 -5.24
CA MET A 68 7.24 7.77 -4.23
C MET A 68 7.84 7.93 -2.83
N VAL A 69 7.07 8.51 -1.92
CA VAL A 69 7.43 8.65 -0.51
C VAL A 69 6.31 8.03 0.33
N ALA A 70 6.68 7.20 1.28
CA ALA A 70 5.73 6.59 2.20
C ALA A 70 5.98 7.09 3.62
N VAL A 71 4.91 7.43 4.32
CA VAL A 71 4.94 7.91 5.70
C VAL A 71 4.09 7.00 6.56
N LEU A 72 4.64 6.54 7.67
CA LEU A 72 3.90 5.72 8.62
C LEU A 72 2.88 6.57 9.39
N GLU A 73 1.64 6.07 9.46
CA GLU A 73 0.58 6.75 10.22
C GLU A 73 -0.06 5.85 11.27
N GLY A 74 -0.77 4.78 10.89
CA GLY A 74 -1.53 3.92 11.82
C GLY A 74 -1.02 2.50 11.91
N GLY A 75 -1.53 1.75 12.88
CA GLY A 75 -1.24 0.35 13.09
C GLY A 75 -0.92 0.07 14.54
N TYR A 76 -1.78 -0.73 15.20
CA TYR A 76 -1.76 -0.87 16.64
C TYR A 76 -1.45 -2.28 17.14
N HIS A 77 -1.38 -3.26 16.25
CA HIS A 77 -0.90 -4.61 16.57
C HIS A 77 0.60 -4.65 16.32
N LEU A 78 1.41 -4.67 17.39
CA LEU A 78 2.86 -4.49 17.27
C LEU A 78 3.54 -5.54 16.36
N GLY A 79 3.16 -6.82 16.50
CA GLY A 79 3.69 -7.87 15.63
C GLY A 79 3.29 -7.67 14.16
N ALA A 80 2.04 -7.25 13.94
CA ALA A 80 1.52 -6.96 12.61
C ALA A 80 2.19 -5.73 11.99
N LEU A 81 2.44 -4.70 12.79
CA LEU A 81 3.12 -3.50 12.32
C LEU A 81 4.50 -3.86 11.77
N GLY A 82 5.27 -4.65 12.51
CA GLY A 82 6.58 -5.10 12.05
C GLY A 82 6.52 -5.92 10.77
N ALA A 83 5.61 -6.91 10.71
CA ALA A 83 5.46 -7.77 9.54
C ALA A 83 4.96 -7.00 8.32
N SER A 84 3.99 -6.13 8.50
CA SER A 84 3.38 -5.36 7.41
C SER A 84 4.36 -4.30 6.88
N ALA A 85 5.07 -3.62 7.78
CA ALA A 85 6.10 -2.66 7.39
C ALA A 85 7.24 -3.36 6.65
N ALA A 86 7.66 -4.55 7.11
CA ALA A 86 8.69 -5.32 6.44
C ALA A 86 8.24 -5.74 5.03
N ALA A 87 7.00 -6.19 4.87
CA ALA A 87 6.45 -6.54 3.56
C ALA A 87 6.42 -5.34 2.62
N HIS A 88 6.01 -4.19 3.12
CA HIS A 88 6.00 -2.94 2.36
C HIS A 88 7.40 -2.55 1.90
N ILE A 89 8.36 -2.55 2.84
CA ILE A 89 9.75 -2.19 2.55
C ILE A 89 10.39 -3.15 1.55
N ARG A 90 10.14 -4.45 1.66
CA ARG A 90 10.67 -5.44 0.70
C ARG A 90 10.23 -5.13 -0.71
N VAL A 91 8.97 -4.76 -0.90
CA VAL A 91 8.45 -4.39 -2.23
C VAL A 91 9.11 -3.10 -2.71
N LEU A 92 9.27 -2.11 -1.84
CA LEU A 92 9.95 -0.85 -2.21
C LEU A 92 11.40 -1.08 -2.65
N MET A 93 12.06 -2.14 -2.16
CA MET A 93 13.43 -2.49 -2.52
C MET A 93 13.53 -3.27 -3.84
N GLU A 94 12.42 -3.72 -4.40
CA GLU A 94 12.40 -4.40 -5.71
C GLU A 94 12.67 -3.41 -6.85
N ASP A 95 13.38 -3.87 -7.86
CA ASP A 95 13.69 -3.04 -9.04
C ASP A 95 12.52 -2.92 -10.03
#